data_8d9ba48f099634b0d9351ec4e2c98f68
#
_entry.id   8d9ba48f099634b0d9351ec4e2c98f68
#
_cell.length_a   1.000
_cell.length_b   1.000
_cell.length_c   1.000
_cell.angle_alpha   90.00
_cell.angle_beta   90.00
_cell.angle_gamma   90.00
#
_symmetry.space_group_name_H-M   'P 1'
#
loop_
_entity.id
_entity.type
_entity.pdbx_description
1 polymer ?
#
loop_
_entity_poly.entity_id
_entity_poly.type
_entity_poly.pdbx_seq_one_letter_code
_entity_poly.pdbx_strand_id
1 'polypeptide(L)'
;MTSEGTKEAIEEAVKAKAVIVATGGFGANAKMVEKYNPKLKGFGSTNNPAIVGDGIVMIEKIGGALVDMDQIQTHPTVLHKKTNMITEAVRGEGAILVNKDGKRFIDELETRDVVSKAILDQKGKSAFLIFDEEIRTKLKAADGYVKKGYAVEGTLEEIAAKIGADAKTLEATLNKYNEAVKNKADNEFKKKTLPKELTGTKYYVIEVSPAVHHTMGGVRINTNAEVLGKNGRPIKGLYAAGEITGGIHGANRIGGNAVTDITVFGKIAGENAATYSKSVK
;
A
#
# COMPACT_ATOMS: atom_id res chain seq x y z
N MET A 1 6.23 -11.66 28.90
CA MET A 1 5.35 -11.16 29.97
C MET A 1 4.11 -10.61 29.29
N THR A 2 3.05 -11.39 29.27
CA THR A 2 1.74 -11.05 28.75
C THR A 2 1.05 -10.25 29.84
N SER A 3 0.79 -8.96 29.59
CA SER A 3 -0.07 -8.16 30.44
C SER A 3 -1.52 -8.57 30.20
N GLU A 4 -2.00 -9.55 30.89
CA GLU A 4 -3.42 -9.76 31.13
C GLU A 4 -3.94 -8.64 32.03
N GLY A 5 -4.28 -7.52 31.43
CA GLY A 5 -5.18 -6.54 32.01
C GLY A 5 -6.54 -6.78 31.41
N THR A 6 -7.41 -7.46 32.08
CA THR A 6 -8.85 -7.44 31.81
C THR A 6 -9.32 -5.99 31.94
N LYS A 7 -9.31 -5.26 30.81
CA LYS A 7 -10.14 -4.07 30.70
C LYS A 7 -11.57 -4.59 30.63
N GLU A 8 -12.35 -4.38 31.69
CA GLU A 8 -13.79 -4.47 31.60
C GLU A 8 -14.24 -3.64 30.40
N ALA A 9 -14.88 -4.28 29.43
CA ALA A 9 -15.47 -3.57 28.32
C ALA A 9 -16.58 -2.71 28.87
N ILE A 10 -16.40 -1.39 28.86
CA ILE A 10 -17.46 -0.46 29.18
C ILE A 10 -18.44 -0.51 28.03
N GLU A 11 -19.58 -1.22 28.19
CA GLU A 11 -20.69 -1.14 27.26
C GLU A 11 -21.43 0.17 27.49
N GLU A 12 -21.16 1.17 26.66
CA GLU A 12 -21.91 2.40 26.60
C GLU A 12 -22.87 2.36 25.41
N ALA A 13 -24.18 2.32 25.69
CA ALA A 13 -25.20 2.38 24.62
C ALA A 13 -25.53 3.84 24.31
N VAL A 14 -25.03 4.33 23.15
CA VAL A 14 -25.35 5.65 22.63
C VAL A 14 -26.54 5.56 21.67
N LYS A 15 -27.67 6.20 21.98
CA LYS A 15 -28.78 6.38 21.05
C LYS A 15 -28.45 7.50 20.06
N ALA A 16 -28.36 7.17 18.79
CA ALA A 16 -28.12 8.14 17.71
C ALA A 16 -29.17 7.98 16.60
N LYS A 17 -29.56 9.11 15.97
CA LYS A 17 -30.46 9.11 14.81
C LYS A 17 -29.75 8.69 13.52
N ALA A 18 -28.44 8.95 13.44
CA ALA A 18 -27.58 8.54 12.33
C ALA A 18 -26.22 8.06 12.86
N VAL A 19 -25.63 7.09 12.19
CA VAL A 19 -24.29 6.56 12.49
C VAL A 19 -23.45 6.58 11.21
N ILE A 20 -22.23 7.09 11.30
CA ILE A 20 -21.22 7.02 10.23
C ILE A 20 -20.13 6.06 10.68
N VAL A 21 -19.91 4.98 9.91
CA VAL A 21 -18.85 4.01 10.18
C VAL A 21 -17.62 4.35 9.32
N ALA A 22 -16.50 4.69 9.97
CA ALA A 22 -15.24 5.09 9.33
C ALA A 22 -14.05 4.37 9.96
N THR A 23 -14.18 3.06 10.20
CA THR A 23 -13.24 2.23 10.96
C THR A 23 -12.07 1.70 10.16
N GLY A 24 -11.94 2.08 8.90
CA GLY A 24 -10.91 1.57 7.99
C GLY A 24 -11.23 0.18 7.44
N GLY A 25 -10.27 -0.36 6.69
CA GLY A 25 -10.38 -1.66 6.05
C GLY A 25 -10.04 -2.84 6.96
N PHE A 26 -9.55 -3.93 6.35
CA PHE A 26 -9.17 -5.16 7.07
C PHE A 26 -7.74 -5.64 6.79
N GLY A 27 -6.87 -4.74 6.26
CA GLY A 27 -5.53 -5.10 5.79
C GLY A 27 -4.56 -5.63 6.86
N ALA A 28 -4.83 -5.44 8.15
CA ALA A 28 -4.04 -6.03 9.25
C ALA A 28 -4.62 -7.35 9.78
N ASN A 29 -5.80 -7.79 9.31
CA ASN A 29 -6.41 -9.04 9.69
C ASN A 29 -5.98 -10.18 8.75
N ALA A 30 -4.91 -10.88 9.08
CA ALA A 30 -4.35 -11.95 8.24
C ALA A 30 -5.38 -13.05 7.90
N LYS A 31 -6.28 -13.39 8.84
CA LYS A 31 -7.35 -14.39 8.60
C LYS A 31 -8.37 -13.88 7.59
N MET A 32 -8.75 -12.63 7.68
CA MET A 32 -9.71 -12.02 6.77
C MET A 32 -9.09 -11.82 5.38
N VAL A 33 -7.82 -11.40 5.32
CA VAL A 33 -7.05 -11.33 4.07
C VAL A 33 -6.95 -12.71 3.41
N GLU A 34 -6.57 -13.75 4.14
CA GLU A 34 -6.49 -15.11 3.61
C GLU A 34 -7.86 -15.65 3.17
N LYS A 35 -8.93 -15.36 3.92
CA LYS A 35 -10.32 -15.74 3.56
C LYS A 35 -10.73 -15.20 2.20
N TYR A 36 -10.47 -13.93 1.94
CA TYR A 36 -10.92 -13.26 0.71
C TYR A 36 -9.91 -13.37 -0.44
N ASN A 37 -8.61 -13.44 -0.13
CA ASN A 37 -7.58 -13.66 -1.13
C ASN A 37 -6.48 -14.64 -0.63
N PRO A 38 -6.67 -15.95 -0.83
CA PRO A 38 -5.72 -16.97 -0.36
C PRO A 38 -4.28 -16.82 -0.89
N LYS A 39 -4.11 -16.12 -2.02
CA LYS A 39 -2.77 -15.84 -2.59
C LYS A 39 -1.91 -14.94 -1.69
N LEU A 40 -2.55 -14.20 -0.79
CA LEU A 40 -1.89 -13.30 0.15
C LEU A 40 -1.62 -13.94 1.53
N LYS A 41 -1.82 -15.25 1.64
CA LYS A 41 -1.47 -15.99 2.86
C LYS A 41 -0.03 -15.76 3.29
N GLY A 42 0.18 -15.34 4.55
CA GLY A 42 1.51 -15.12 5.11
C GLY A 42 2.15 -13.78 4.72
N PHE A 43 1.45 -12.91 3.97
CA PHE A 43 1.95 -11.57 3.72
C PHE A 43 1.93 -10.72 5.00
N GLY A 44 2.95 -9.88 5.15
CA GLY A 44 2.92 -8.78 6.12
C GLY A 44 1.92 -7.70 5.73
N SER A 45 1.76 -6.70 6.58
CA SER A 45 0.88 -5.55 6.32
C SER A 45 1.55 -4.23 6.68
N THR A 46 1.30 -3.20 5.89
CA THR A 46 1.72 -1.83 6.20
C THR A 46 0.70 -1.10 7.06
N ASN A 47 -0.43 -1.74 7.35
CA ASN A 47 -1.52 -1.14 8.12
C ASN A 47 -1.20 -1.08 9.62
N ASN A 48 -1.84 -0.13 10.32
CA ASN A 48 -1.88 -0.16 11.77
C ASN A 48 -2.51 -1.49 12.23
N PRO A 49 -1.99 -2.16 13.27
CA PRO A 49 -2.52 -3.43 13.76
C PRO A 49 -4.02 -3.41 14.15
N ALA A 50 -4.60 -2.24 14.40
CA ALA A 50 -6.03 -2.08 14.70
C ALA A 50 -6.94 -2.11 13.45
N ILE A 51 -6.39 -2.14 12.23
CA ILE A 51 -7.18 -2.17 10.98
C ILE A 51 -7.57 -3.62 10.67
N VAL A 52 -8.53 -4.14 11.41
CA VAL A 52 -8.89 -5.57 11.43
C VAL A 52 -10.27 -5.89 10.83
N GLY A 53 -11.01 -4.89 10.34
CA GLY A 53 -12.29 -5.07 9.66
C GLY A 53 -13.51 -5.16 10.57
N ASP A 54 -13.42 -4.72 11.82
CA ASP A 54 -14.52 -4.80 12.79
C ASP A 54 -15.81 -4.13 12.30
N GLY A 55 -15.71 -2.91 11.76
CA GLY A 55 -16.87 -2.20 11.19
C GLY A 55 -17.50 -2.94 10.02
N ILE A 56 -16.70 -3.59 9.17
CA ILE A 56 -17.20 -4.41 8.05
C ILE A 56 -18.05 -5.58 8.62
N VAL A 57 -17.50 -6.27 9.63
CA VAL A 57 -18.18 -7.41 10.28
C VAL A 57 -19.47 -6.95 10.98
N MET A 58 -19.46 -5.81 11.66
CA MET A 58 -20.66 -5.25 12.31
C MET A 58 -21.74 -4.93 11.29
N ILE A 59 -21.40 -4.27 10.19
CA ILE A 59 -22.35 -3.92 9.12
C ILE A 59 -22.90 -5.17 8.43
N GLU A 60 -22.06 -6.17 8.16
CA GLU A 60 -22.51 -7.44 7.57
C GLU A 60 -23.52 -8.15 8.46
N LYS A 61 -23.31 -8.16 9.79
CA LYS A 61 -24.23 -8.79 10.78
C LYS A 61 -25.62 -8.18 10.78
N ILE A 62 -25.75 -6.89 10.52
CA ILE A 62 -27.05 -6.20 10.45
C ILE A 62 -27.66 -6.18 9.04
N GLY A 63 -27.10 -6.97 8.12
CA GLY A 63 -27.64 -7.16 6.77
C GLY A 63 -27.07 -6.22 5.71
N GLY A 64 -25.99 -5.49 5.99
CA GLY A 64 -25.26 -4.69 5.01
C GLY A 64 -24.62 -5.57 3.94
N ALA A 65 -24.57 -5.04 2.72
CA ALA A 65 -23.92 -5.70 1.58
C ALA A 65 -22.43 -5.39 1.54
N LEU A 66 -21.63 -6.39 1.16
CA LEU A 66 -20.20 -6.24 0.89
C LEU A 66 -19.96 -6.34 -0.62
N VAL A 67 -18.88 -5.71 -1.10
CA VAL A 67 -18.49 -5.72 -2.51
C VAL A 67 -16.96 -5.77 -2.62
N ASP A 68 -16.46 -6.45 -3.66
CA ASP A 68 -15.05 -6.50 -4.06
C ASP A 68 -14.07 -6.94 -2.93
N MET A 69 -14.52 -7.80 -2.02
CA MET A 69 -13.74 -8.20 -0.83
C MET A 69 -12.43 -8.91 -1.15
N ASP A 70 -12.30 -9.50 -2.34
CA ASP A 70 -11.09 -10.13 -2.87
C ASP A 70 -10.08 -9.11 -3.44
N GLN A 71 -10.51 -7.87 -3.66
CA GLN A 71 -9.67 -6.80 -4.17
C GLN A 71 -8.82 -6.21 -3.03
N ILE A 72 -7.65 -6.80 -2.83
CA ILE A 72 -6.69 -6.42 -1.79
C ILE A 72 -5.38 -6.00 -2.45
N GLN A 73 -5.02 -4.73 -2.28
CA GLN A 73 -3.80 -4.17 -2.86
C GLN A 73 -2.57 -4.49 -2.00
N THR A 74 -1.50 -4.94 -2.66
CA THR A 74 -0.16 -4.99 -2.06
C THR A 74 0.63 -3.74 -2.42
N HIS A 75 1.52 -3.28 -1.52
CA HIS A 75 2.56 -2.32 -1.84
C HIS A 75 3.85 -3.08 -2.15
N PRO A 76 4.49 -2.88 -3.32
CA PRO A 76 5.64 -3.69 -3.75
C PRO A 76 6.89 -3.46 -2.92
N THR A 77 7.11 -2.21 -2.46
CA THR A 77 8.33 -1.82 -1.75
C THR A 77 8.05 -1.58 -0.27
N VAL A 78 8.06 -2.66 0.51
CA VAL A 78 8.02 -2.65 1.96
C VAL A 78 9.33 -3.25 2.47
N LEU A 79 9.91 -2.69 3.52
CA LEU A 79 11.17 -3.18 4.10
C LEU A 79 11.05 -4.67 4.40
N HIS A 80 11.93 -5.48 3.83
CA HIS A 80 11.81 -6.94 3.86
C HIS A 80 11.65 -7.48 5.29
N LYS A 81 10.66 -8.34 5.49
CA LYS A 81 10.27 -8.91 6.80
C LYS A 81 9.89 -7.88 7.87
N LYS A 82 9.51 -6.68 7.46
CA LYS A 82 9.03 -5.60 8.33
C LYS A 82 7.69 -5.07 7.80
N THR A 83 7.18 -4.02 8.43
CA THR A 83 5.91 -3.39 8.05
C THR A 83 6.09 -1.97 7.47
N ASN A 84 7.34 -1.49 7.42
CA ASN A 84 7.67 -0.13 7.03
C ASN A 84 7.62 0.02 5.51
N MET A 85 6.69 0.80 5.02
CA MET A 85 6.55 1.12 3.61
C MET A 85 7.72 2.01 3.15
N ILE A 86 8.31 1.67 2.00
CA ILE A 86 9.23 2.51 1.26
C ILE A 86 8.43 3.18 0.15
N THR A 87 8.29 4.50 0.25
CA THR A 87 7.38 5.27 -0.63
C THR A 87 7.70 5.10 -2.11
N GLU A 88 6.66 5.09 -2.92
CA GLU A 88 6.72 5.04 -4.38
C GLU A 88 7.51 6.21 -4.97
N ALA A 89 7.56 7.36 -4.29
CA ALA A 89 8.31 8.53 -4.72
C ALA A 89 9.80 8.25 -4.96
N VAL A 90 10.43 7.32 -4.22
CA VAL A 90 11.84 6.96 -4.44
C VAL A 90 12.03 6.34 -5.82
N ARG A 91 11.10 5.47 -6.26
CA ARG A 91 11.09 4.89 -7.61
C ARG A 91 10.75 5.95 -8.67
N GLY A 92 9.85 6.88 -8.34
CA GLY A 92 9.48 8.02 -9.19
C GLY A 92 10.65 8.98 -9.46
N GLU A 93 11.58 9.13 -8.51
CA GLU A 93 12.78 9.94 -8.66
C GLU A 93 13.95 9.21 -9.36
N GLY A 94 13.75 7.95 -9.78
CA GLY A 94 14.72 7.23 -10.59
C GLY A 94 15.42 6.05 -9.91
N ALA A 95 15.04 5.70 -8.68
CA ALA A 95 15.54 4.46 -8.08
C ALA A 95 15.11 3.24 -8.90
N ILE A 96 15.99 2.26 -8.98
CA ILE A 96 15.76 1.01 -9.70
C ILE A 96 15.58 -0.18 -8.76
N LEU A 97 14.88 -1.21 -9.23
CA LEU A 97 14.77 -2.50 -8.56
C LEU A 97 15.69 -3.52 -9.24
N VAL A 98 16.57 -4.12 -8.45
CA VAL A 98 17.40 -5.24 -8.92
C VAL A 98 17.15 -6.49 -8.09
N ASN A 99 17.36 -7.66 -8.71
CA ASN A 99 17.30 -8.95 -8.02
C ASN A 99 18.66 -9.31 -7.39
N LYS A 100 18.77 -10.51 -6.81
CA LYS A 100 20.01 -11.03 -6.18
C LYS A 100 21.16 -11.20 -7.17
N ASP A 101 20.88 -11.24 -8.46
CA ASP A 101 21.91 -11.32 -9.50
C ASP A 101 22.38 -9.92 -9.96
N GLY A 102 21.90 -8.85 -9.34
CA GLY A 102 22.24 -7.46 -9.69
C GLY A 102 21.57 -6.95 -10.97
N LYS A 103 20.50 -7.60 -11.44
CA LYS A 103 19.82 -7.28 -12.70
C LYS A 103 18.45 -6.65 -12.44
N ARG A 104 18.10 -5.60 -13.19
CA ARG A 104 16.71 -5.12 -13.31
C ARG A 104 15.83 -6.23 -13.89
N PHE A 105 14.56 -6.21 -13.56
CA PHE A 105 13.62 -7.26 -13.98
C PHE A 105 12.22 -6.71 -14.31
N ILE A 106 11.98 -5.40 -14.17
CA ILE A 106 10.65 -4.77 -14.36
C ILE A 106 10.80 -3.25 -14.60
N ASP A 107 9.80 -2.62 -15.21
CA ASP A 107 9.56 -1.18 -15.02
C ASP A 107 9.12 -0.95 -13.57
N GLU A 108 9.89 -0.19 -12.84
CA GLU A 108 9.66 0.08 -11.42
C GLU A 108 8.39 0.92 -11.16
N LEU A 109 7.82 1.53 -12.18
CA LEU A 109 6.63 2.38 -12.12
C LEU A 109 5.36 1.72 -12.70
N GLU A 110 5.44 0.44 -13.05
CA GLU A 110 4.24 -0.34 -13.34
C GLU A 110 3.29 -0.38 -12.13
N THR A 111 2.08 -0.86 -12.34
CA THR A 111 1.06 -0.92 -11.28
C THR A 111 1.54 -1.77 -10.10
N ARG A 112 1.05 -1.48 -8.91
CA ARG A 112 1.53 -2.09 -7.65
C ARG A 112 1.44 -3.61 -7.65
N ASP A 113 0.39 -4.17 -8.23
CA ASP A 113 0.18 -5.61 -8.38
C ASP A 113 1.20 -6.24 -9.32
N VAL A 114 1.50 -5.60 -10.45
CA VAL A 114 2.50 -6.05 -11.44
C VAL A 114 3.89 -6.05 -10.82
N VAL A 115 4.31 -4.95 -10.19
CA VAL A 115 5.62 -4.87 -9.53
C VAL A 115 5.71 -5.85 -8.36
N SER A 116 4.64 -5.98 -7.56
CA SER A 116 4.60 -6.95 -6.45
C SER A 116 4.80 -8.38 -6.95
N LYS A 117 4.07 -8.76 -8.01
CA LYS A 117 4.23 -10.08 -8.62
C LYS A 117 5.64 -10.30 -9.13
N ALA A 118 6.21 -9.34 -9.85
CA ALA A 118 7.56 -9.44 -10.38
C ALA A 118 8.61 -9.62 -9.27
N ILE A 119 8.47 -8.95 -8.11
CA ILE A 119 9.34 -9.15 -6.94
C ILE A 119 9.18 -10.56 -6.35
N LEU A 120 7.94 -11.05 -6.25
CA LEU A 120 7.66 -12.39 -5.72
C LEU A 120 8.18 -13.52 -6.60
N ASP A 121 8.32 -13.26 -7.90
CA ASP A 121 8.90 -14.19 -8.86
C ASP A 121 10.44 -14.23 -8.76
N GLN A 122 11.10 -13.28 -8.05
CA GLN A 122 12.54 -13.29 -7.84
C GLN A 122 12.96 -14.29 -6.76
N LYS A 123 14.21 -14.75 -6.84
CA LYS A 123 14.82 -15.64 -5.84
C LYS A 123 14.80 -14.98 -4.45
N GLY A 124 14.16 -15.63 -3.49
CA GLY A 124 13.98 -15.12 -2.13
C GLY A 124 12.73 -14.26 -1.96
N LYS A 125 11.92 -14.06 -3.02
CA LYS A 125 10.68 -13.25 -3.00
C LYS A 125 10.92 -11.83 -2.48
N SER A 126 12.10 -11.29 -2.75
CA SER A 126 12.53 -9.94 -2.42
C SER A 126 13.35 -9.35 -3.55
N ALA A 127 13.49 -8.04 -3.54
CA ALA A 127 14.32 -7.27 -4.46
C ALA A 127 15.09 -6.19 -3.70
N PHE A 128 16.00 -5.53 -4.38
CA PHE A 128 16.84 -4.48 -3.82
C PHE A 128 16.55 -3.18 -4.55
N LEU A 129 16.04 -2.20 -3.79
CA LEU A 129 15.82 -0.84 -4.29
C LEU A 129 17.12 -0.07 -4.16
N ILE A 130 17.68 0.37 -5.30
CA ILE A 130 18.96 1.11 -5.36
C ILE A 130 18.69 2.55 -5.78
N PHE A 131 19.29 3.50 -5.07
CA PHE A 131 19.27 4.93 -5.36
C PHE A 131 20.59 5.57 -4.99
N ASP A 132 20.83 6.78 -5.49
CA ASP A 132 22.06 7.54 -5.28
C ASP A 132 21.92 8.68 -4.25
N GLU A 133 22.99 9.39 -4.00
CA GLU A 133 23.07 10.50 -3.06
C GLU A 133 22.16 11.67 -3.47
N GLU A 134 21.94 11.90 -4.77
CA GLU A 134 21.05 12.96 -5.22
C GLU A 134 19.59 12.66 -4.87
N ILE A 135 19.13 11.43 -5.09
CA ILE A 135 17.76 11.01 -4.67
C ILE A 135 17.65 11.11 -3.15
N ARG A 136 18.67 10.69 -2.38
CA ARG A 136 18.67 10.81 -0.93
C ARG A 136 18.45 12.25 -0.48
N THR A 137 19.21 13.17 -1.02
CA THR A 137 19.18 14.59 -0.61
C THR A 137 17.92 15.32 -1.10
N LYS A 138 17.42 14.97 -2.29
CA LYS A 138 16.21 15.54 -2.88
C LYS A 138 14.93 15.10 -2.15
N LEU A 139 14.87 13.83 -1.74
CA LEU A 139 13.69 13.26 -1.09
C LEU A 139 13.88 13.12 0.42
N LYS A 140 13.19 13.94 1.20
CA LYS A 140 13.16 13.85 2.68
C LYS A 140 12.84 12.42 3.18
N ALA A 141 12.01 11.67 2.46
CA ALA A 141 11.68 10.29 2.81
C ALA A 141 12.92 9.37 2.65
N ALA A 142 13.66 9.49 1.54
CA ALA A 142 14.87 8.70 1.29
C ALA A 142 15.94 8.97 2.34
N ASP A 143 16.20 10.23 2.67
CA ASP A 143 17.09 10.62 3.77
C ASP A 143 16.63 10.04 5.12
N GLY A 144 15.32 10.05 5.37
CA GLY A 144 14.73 9.43 6.56
C GLY A 144 14.96 7.92 6.63
N TYR A 145 14.99 7.20 5.51
CA TYR A 145 15.28 5.76 5.49
C TYR A 145 16.76 5.48 5.82
N VAL A 146 17.67 6.31 5.34
CA VAL A 146 19.10 6.22 5.70
C VAL A 146 19.28 6.47 7.20
N LYS A 147 18.74 7.55 7.74
CA LYS A 147 18.82 7.89 9.17
C LYS A 147 18.21 6.84 10.09
N LYS A 148 17.21 6.11 9.64
CA LYS A 148 16.58 5.00 10.37
C LYS A 148 17.31 3.66 10.22
N GLY A 149 18.39 3.61 9.44
CA GLY A 149 19.12 2.36 9.16
C GLY A 149 18.35 1.37 8.28
N TYR A 150 17.36 1.83 7.49
CA TYR A 150 16.65 0.98 6.53
C TYR A 150 17.45 0.81 5.24
N ALA A 151 18.21 1.83 4.85
CA ALA A 151 19.12 1.79 3.72
C ALA A 151 20.54 1.55 4.19
N VAL A 152 21.26 0.67 3.47
CA VAL A 152 22.71 0.50 3.61
C VAL A 152 23.37 1.36 2.54
N GLU A 153 24.38 2.14 2.93
CA GLU A 153 25.18 2.96 2.01
C GLU A 153 26.51 2.28 1.66
N GLY A 154 27.05 2.57 0.50
CA GLY A 154 28.37 2.11 0.07
C GLY A 154 28.70 2.50 -1.36
N THR A 155 29.90 2.13 -1.80
CA THR A 155 30.26 2.13 -3.23
C THR A 155 29.44 1.10 -3.98
N LEU A 156 29.49 1.10 -5.31
CA LEU A 156 28.75 0.12 -6.10
C LEU A 156 29.19 -1.33 -5.82
N GLU A 157 30.50 -1.52 -5.61
CA GLU A 157 31.09 -2.82 -5.25
C GLU A 157 30.61 -3.29 -3.88
N GLU A 158 30.56 -2.41 -2.89
CA GLU A 158 30.06 -2.72 -1.55
C GLU A 158 28.57 -3.06 -1.57
N ILE A 159 27.78 -2.34 -2.37
CA ILE A 159 26.37 -2.65 -2.59
C ILE A 159 26.21 -4.01 -3.28
N ALA A 160 26.99 -4.30 -4.32
CA ALA A 160 26.98 -5.59 -5.00
C ALA A 160 27.29 -6.74 -4.02
N ALA A 161 28.34 -6.60 -3.22
CA ALA A 161 28.68 -7.58 -2.18
C ALA A 161 27.54 -7.75 -1.17
N LYS A 162 26.88 -6.65 -0.74
CA LYS A 162 25.77 -6.67 0.20
C LYS A 162 24.57 -7.44 -0.30
N ILE A 163 24.23 -7.34 -1.59
CA ILE A 163 23.09 -8.06 -2.20
C ILE A 163 23.48 -9.48 -2.65
N GLY A 164 24.78 -9.80 -2.68
CA GLY A 164 25.30 -11.09 -3.15
C GLY A 164 25.40 -11.19 -4.66
N ALA A 165 25.51 -10.06 -5.37
CA ALA A 165 25.66 -9.97 -6.82
C ALA A 165 27.13 -9.78 -7.22
N ASP A 166 27.43 -10.10 -8.49
CA ASP A 166 28.68 -9.70 -9.11
C ASP A 166 28.72 -8.20 -9.38
N ALA A 167 29.79 -7.51 -8.97
CA ALA A 167 29.91 -6.07 -9.10
C ALA A 167 29.85 -5.59 -10.55
N LYS A 168 30.50 -6.31 -11.49
CA LYS A 168 30.46 -5.98 -12.92
C LYS A 168 29.06 -6.09 -13.49
N THR A 169 28.30 -7.09 -13.03
CA THR A 169 26.90 -7.26 -13.45
C THR A 169 26.02 -6.11 -12.96
N LEU A 170 26.20 -5.68 -11.71
CA LEU A 170 25.45 -4.55 -11.16
C LEU A 170 25.83 -3.24 -11.88
N GLU A 171 27.13 -3.01 -12.12
CA GLU A 171 27.62 -1.88 -12.89
C GLU A 171 27.03 -1.83 -14.30
N ALA A 172 27.05 -2.96 -15.01
CA ALA A 172 26.43 -3.07 -16.34
C ALA A 172 24.92 -2.77 -16.30
N THR A 173 24.22 -3.16 -15.24
CA THR A 173 22.81 -2.85 -15.04
C THR A 173 22.57 -1.35 -14.87
N LEU A 174 23.37 -0.66 -14.04
CA LEU A 174 23.29 0.79 -13.88
C LEU A 174 23.61 1.53 -15.19
N ASN A 175 24.67 1.09 -15.89
CA ASN A 175 25.07 1.70 -17.17
C ASN A 175 23.94 1.60 -18.21
N LYS A 176 23.27 0.44 -18.34
CA LYS A 176 22.10 0.28 -19.22
C LYS A 176 20.94 1.20 -18.83
N TYR A 177 20.64 1.31 -17.54
CA TYR A 177 19.62 2.24 -17.07
C TYR A 177 19.98 3.69 -17.41
N ASN A 178 21.24 4.10 -17.17
CA ASN A 178 21.71 5.45 -17.46
C ASN A 178 21.69 5.74 -18.98
N GLU A 179 22.02 4.76 -19.81
CA GLU A 179 21.86 4.87 -21.28
C GLU A 179 20.39 5.06 -21.67
N ALA A 180 19.46 4.33 -21.03
CA ALA A 180 18.03 4.50 -21.26
C ALA A 180 17.56 5.92 -20.90
N VAL A 181 18.08 6.50 -19.80
CA VAL A 181 17.81 7.90 -19.40
C VAL A 181 18.33 8.87 -20.45
N LYS A 182 19.59 8.73 -20.90
CA LYS A 182 20.19 9.59 -21.93
C LYS A 182 19.42 9.55 -23.24
N ASN A 183 19.03 8.35 -23.66
CA ASN A 183 18.29 8.11 -24.89
C ASN A 183 16.80 8.40 -24.77
N LYS A 184 16.30 8.72 -23.56
CA LYS A 184 14.88 8.89 -23.22
C LYS A 184 14.02 7.70 -23.65
N ALA A 185 14.59 6.51 -23.62
CA ALA A 185 13.97 5.27 -24.08
C ALA A 185 14.53 4.05 -23.33
N ASP A 186 13.69 3.39 -22.53
CA ASP A 186 14.01 2.09 -21.94
C ASP A 186 13.52 0.98 -22.89
N ASN A 187 14.46 0.42 -23.64
CA ASN A 187 14.15 -0.62 -24.63
C ASN A 187 13.91 -1.98 -23.97
N GLU A 188 14.39 -2.19 -22.74
CA GLU A 188 14.31 -3.46 -22.03
C GLU A 188 12.97 -3.61 -21.30
N PHE A 189 12.58 -2.63 -20.50
CA PHE A 189 11.36 -2.71 -19.66
C PHE A 189 10.28 -1.70 -20.06
N LYS A 190 10.52 -0.87 -21.09
CA LYS A 190 9.57 0.12 -21.62
C LYS A 190 9.15 1.17 -20.60
N LYS A 191 9.99 1.44 -19.61
CA LYS A 191 9.76 2.47 -18.59
C LYS A 191 9.61 3.85 -19.25
N LYS A 192 8.46 4.48 -19.03
CA LYS A 192 8.10 5.75 -19.67
C LYS A 192 8.73 6.96 -18.96
N THR A 193 8.90 6.88 -17.64
CA THR A 193 9.44 7.98 -16.82
C THR A 193 10.87 7.67 -16.44
N LEU A 194 11.80 8.37 -17.04
CA LEU A 194 13.25 8.25 -16.85
C LEU A 194 13.79 9.58 -16.33
N PRO A 195 13.62 9.90 -15.04
CA PRO A 195 13.84 11.27 -14.52
C PRO A 195 15.29 11.67 -14.47
N LYS A 196 16.19 10.74 -14.17
CA LYS A 196 17.63 11.02 -14.02
C LYS A 196 18.49 9.76 -14.10
N GLU A 197 19.78 9.94 -14.40
CA GLU A 197 20.78 8.89 -14.28
C GLU A 197 21.09 8.62 -12.79
N LEU A 198 21.45 7.40 -12.46
CA LEU A 198 22.05 7.04 -11.18
C LEU A 198 23.56 7.12 -11.29
N THR A 199 24.14 8.16 -10.71
CA THR A 199 25.57 8.49 -10.84
C THR A 199 26.19 8.82 -9.49
N GLY A 200 27.53 8.88 -9.46
CA GLY A 200 28.28 9.22 -8.26
C GLY A 200 29.06 8.04 -7.69
N THR A 201 29.64 8.25 -6.52
CA THR A 201 30.49 7.27 -5.82
C THR A 201 29.80 6.63 -4.62
N LYS A 202 28.59 7.12 -4.27
CA LYS A 202 27.82 6.66 -3.12
C LYS A 202 26.41 6.26 -3.54
N TYR A 203 26.06 5.03 -3.22
CA TYR A 203 24.77 4.43 -3.46
C TYR A 203 24.13 3.94 -2.16
N TYR A 204 22.83 3.74 -2.21
CA TYR A 204 22.02 3.25 -1.11
C TYR A 204 21.18 2.07 -1.58
N VAL A 205 21.06 1.05 -0.74
CA VAL A 205 20.24 -0.12 -1.05
C VAL A 205 19.29 -0.45 0.09
N ILE A 206 18.05 -0.77 -0.26
CA ILE A 206 17.03 -1.27 0.67
C ILE A 206 16.51 -2.61 0.15
N GLU A 207 16.60 -3.67 0.95
CA GLU A 207 15.89 -4.91 0.60
C GLU A 207 14.41 -4.75 0.86
N VAL A 208 13.60 -5.03 -0.17
CA VAL A 208 12.15 -4.83 -0.16
C VAL A 208 11.39 -6.08 -0.58
N SER A 209 10.18 -6.23 -0.08
CA SER A 209 9.24 -7.27 -0.50
C SER A 209 7.81 -6.73 -0.42
N PRO A 210 6.85 -7.31 -1.17
CA PRO A 210 5.46 -6.90 -1.10
C PRO A 210 4.81 -7.18 0.25
N ALA A 211 3.88 -6.28 0.65
CA ALA A 211 3.00 -6.49 1.80
C ALA A 211 1.60 -5.95 1.50
N VAL A 212 0.59 -6.44 2.22
CA VAL A 212 -0.79 -5.91 2.17
C VAL A 212 -0.78 -4.43 2.55
N HIS A 213 -1.47 -3.61 1.77
CA HIS A 213 -1.43 -2.15 1.96
C HIS A 213 -2.80 -1.49 2.05
N HIS A 214 -3.75 -1.88 1.18
CA HIS A 214 -5.07 -1.26 1.13
C HIS A 214 -6.11 -2.31 0.72
N THR A 215 -7.28 -2.29 1.35
CA THR A 215 -8.42 -3.10 0.93
C THR A 215 -9.35 -2.22 0.09
N MET A 216 -9.56 -2.57 -1.21
CA MET A 216 -10.51 -1.87 -2.07
C MET A 216 -11.92 -2.42 -1.90
N GLY A 217 -12.03 -3.64 -1.38
CA GLY A 217 -13.28 -4.25 -0.99
C GLY A 217 -13.75 -3.81 0.39
N GLY A 218 -15.06 -3.79 0.58
CA GLY A 218 -15.67 -3.36 1.83
C GLY A 218 -17.19 -3.27 1.76
N VAL A 219 -17.74 -2.41 2.60
CA VAL A 219 -19.17 -2.14 2.67
C VAL A 219 -19.65 -1.43 1.40
N ARG A 220 -20.73 -1.93 0.82
CA ARG A 220 -21.34 -1.29 -0.35
C ARG A 220 -22.13 -0.05 0.06
N ILE A 221 -21.82 1.08 -0.57
CA ILE A 221 -22.51 2.37 -0.39
C ILE A 221 -23.10 2.85 -1.71
N ASN A 222 -24.01 3.83 -1.62
CA ASN A 222 -24.45 4.62 -2.77
C ASN A 222 -23.71 5.98 -2.84
N THR A 223 -24.08 6.81 -3.80
CA THR A 223 -23.47 8.14 -3.99
C THR A 223 -23.75 9.12 -2.85
N ASN A 224 -24.70 8.82 -1.97
CA ASN A 224 -25.00 9.58 -0.74
C ASN A 224 -24.23 9.04 0.48
N ALA A 225 -23.30 8.09 0.27
CA ALA A 225 -22.57 7.37 1.31
C ALA A 225 -23.49 6.55 2.26
N GLU A 226 -24.73 6.28 1.88
CA GLU A 226 -25.63 5.40 2.63
C GLU A 226 -25.22 3.94 2.45
N VAL A 227 -25.13 3.18 3.53
CA VAL A 227 -24.85 1.74 3.49
C VAL A 227 -26.03 1.01 2.84
N LEU A 228 -25.74 0.20 1.84
CA LEU A 228 -26.75 -0.64 1.18
C LEU A 228 -26.88 -1.99 1.86
N GLY A 229 -28.12 -2.39 2.11
CA GLY A 229 -28.43 -3.76 2.51
C GLY A 229 -28.28 -4.76 1.37
N LYS A 230 -28.32 -6.07 1.69
CA LYS A 230 -28.26 -7.17 0.71
C LYS A 230 -29.39 -7.13 -0.33
N ASN A 231 -30.49 -6.44 -0.01
CA ASN A 231 -31.60 -6.17 -0.92
C ASN A 231 -31.39 -4.96 -1.84
N GLY A 232 -30.22 -4.32 -1.80
CA GLY A 232 -29.88 -3.14 -2.59
C GLY A 232 -30.50 -1.83 -2.10
N ARG A 233 -31.23 -1.81 -1.00
CA ARG A 233 -31.84 -0.60 -0.44
C ARG A 233 -30.98 -0.02 0.68
N PRO A 234 -30.96 1.32 0.87
CA PRO A 234 -30.25 1.93 1.99
C PRO A 234 -30.76 1.45 3.36
N ILE A 235 -29.84 1.19 4.29
CA ILE A 235 -30.13 0.99 5.70
C ILE A 235 -30.28 2.38 6.31
N LYS A 236 -31.50 2.71 6.73
CA LYS A 236 -31.87 4.06 7.21
C LYS A 236 -30.96 4.52 8.36
N GLY A 237 -30.41 5.72 8.24
CA GLY A 237 -29.54 6.34 9.24
C GLY A 237 -28.14 5.75 9.34
N LEU A 238 -27.75 4.82 8.46
CA LEU A 238 -26.43 4.21 8.45
C LEU A 238 -25.62 4.65 7.23
N TYR A 239 -24.46 5.22 7.49
CA TYR A 239 -23.52 5.73 6.50
C TYR A 239 -22.14 5.11 6.68
N ALA A 240 -21.32 5.08 5.62
CA ALA A 240 -19.93 4.67 5.72
C ALA A 240 -19.06 5.49 4.75
N ALA A 241 -17.79 5.72 5.13
CA ALA A 241 -16.82 6.43 4.30
C ALA A 241 -15.39 5.97 4.59
N GLY A 242 -14.52 6.09 3.58
CA GLY A 242 -13.12 5.72 3.65
C GLY A 242 -12.88 4.24 3.36
N GLU A 243 -11.75 3.70 3.76
CA GLU A 243 -11.29 2.35 3.40
C GLU A 243 -12.21 1.20 3.86
N ILE A 244 -13.17 1.49 4.74
CA ILE A 244 -14.23 0.53 5.08
C ILE A 244 -15.15 0.24 3.90
N THR A 245 -15.27 1.17 2.94
CA THR A 245 -16.19 1.07 1.80
C THR A 245 -15.54 0.35 0.63
N GLY A 246 -16.31 -0.43 -0.11
CA GLY A 246 -15.88 -1.12 -1.33
C GLY A 246 -16.51 -0.53 -2.60
N GLY A 247 -15.95 -0.90 -3.76
CA GLY A 247 -16.46 -0.52 -5.06
C GLY A 247 -16.00 0.85 -5.60
N ILE A 248 -15.19 1.61 -4.86
CA ILE A 248 -14.73 2.94 -5.26
C ILE A 248 -13.47 2.87 -6.12
N HIS A 249 -12.54 2.02 -5.76
CA HIS A 249 -11.20 1.97 -6.37
C HIS A 249 -11.01 0.84 -7.39
N GLY A 250 -12.01 0.00 -7.61
CA GLY A 250 -11.89 -1.19 -8.48
C GLY A 250 -10.82 -2.16 -7.99
N ALA A 251 -10.10 -2.79 -8.93
CA ALA A 251 -9.14 -3.83 -8.61
C ALA A 251 -7.76 -3.31 -8.14
N ASN A 252 -7.44 -2.03 -8.40
CA ASN A 252 -6.12 -1.49 -8.06
C ASN A 252 -6.17 0.05 -7.92
N ARG A 253 -5.76 0.56 -6.77
CA ARG A 253 -5.84 1.98 -6.42
C ARG A 253 -4.53 2.71 -6.74
N ILE A 254 -4.62 3.85 -7.42
CA ILE A 254 -3.47 4.76 -7.63
C ILE A 254 -3.06 5.40 -6.29
N GLY A 255 -1.75 5.55 -6.09
CA GLY A 255 -1.19 6.21 -4.92
C GLY A 255 -1.79 7.60 -4.70
N GLY A 256 -2.13 7.94 -3.44
CA GLY A 256 -2.78 9.21 -3.09
C GLY A 256 -4.31 9.21 -3.15
N ASN A 257 -4.95 8.42 -4.03
CA ASN A 257 -6.41 8.45 -4.22
C ASN A 257 -7.24 8.09 -2.97
N ALA A 258 -6.65 7.37 -2.00
CA ALA A 258 -7.31 7.16 -0.71
C ALA A 258 -7.62 8.50 0.01
N VAL A 259 -6.76 9.52 -0.14
CA VAL A 259 -6.99 10.84 0.47
C VAL A 259 -8.17 11.54 -0.18
N THR A 260 -8.31 11.44 -1.51
CA THR A 260 -9.46 11.98 -2.24
C THR A 260 -10.75 11.29 -1.81
N ASP A 261 -10.75 9.96 -1.74
CA ASP A 261 -11.89 9.14 -1.30
C ASP A 261 -12.37 9.54 0.10
N ILE A 262 -11.49 9.49 1.12
CA ILE A 262 -11.87 9.83 2.50
C ILE A 262 -12.36 11.27 2.64
N THR A 263 -11.85 12.21 1.83
CA THR A 263 -12.25 13.61 1.86
C THR A 263 -13.64 13.78 1.25
N VAL A 264 -13.87 13.22 0.07
CA VAL A 264 -15.12 13.36 -0.67
C VAL A 264 -16.26 12.61 0.03
N PHE A 265 -16.10 11.30 0.26
CA PHE A 265 -17.16 10.51 0.88
C PHE A 265 -17.32 10.78 2.37
N GLY A 266 -16.26 11.18 3.09
CA GLY A 266 -16.38 11.65 4.47
C GLY A 266 -17.27 12.89 4.60
N LYS A 267 -17.10 13.86 3.68
CA LYS A 267 -17.96 15.06 3.60
C LYS A 267 -19.41 14.68 3.28
N ILE A 268 -19.60 13.87 2.23
CA ILE A 268 -20.94 13.41 1.79
C ILE A 268 -21.66 12.68 2.93
N ALA A 269 -20.99 11.74 3.61
CA ALA A 269 -21.56 11.01 4.74
C ALA A 269 -21.97 11.95 5.87
N GLY A 270 -21.11 12.92 6.22
CA GLY A 270 -21.39 13.91 7.27
C GLY A 270 -22.62 14.77 6.96
N GLU A 271 -22.72 15.33 5.74
CA GLU A 271 -23.83 16.18 5.32
C GLU A 271 -25.15 15.41 5.28
N ASN A 272 -25.14 14.18 4.74
CA ASN A 272 -26.36 13.37 4.65
C ASN A 272 -26.80 12.81 6.00
N ALA A 273 -25.88 12.39 6.86
CA ALA A 273 -26.20 11.97 8.24
C ALA A 273 -26.80 13.12 9.05
N ALA A 274 -26.27 14.35 8.93
CA ALA A 274 -26.80 15.53 9.59
C ALA A 274 -28.21 15.90 9.09
N THR A 275 -28.43 15.82 7.78
CA THR A 275 -29.74 16.07 7.16
C THR A 275 -30.77 15.03 7.62
N TYR A 276 -30.41 13.76 7.60
CA TYR A 276 -31.27 12.68 8.07
C TYR A 276 -31.64 12.83 9.55
N SER A 277 -30.67 13.13 10.41
CA SER A 277 -30.90 13.26 11.86
C SER A 277 -31.84 14.43 12.22
N LYS A 278 -31.94 15.46 11.38
CA LYS A 278 -32.92 16.55 11.51
C LYS A 278 -34.31 16.14 11.04
N SER A 279 -34.41 15.21 10.10
CA SER A 279 -35.70 14.79 9.51
C SER A 279 -36.45 13.74 10.34
N VAL A 280 -35.76 13.04 11.22
CA VAL A 280 -36.36 12.03 12.10
C VAL A 280 -36.56 12.58 13.51
N LYS A 281 -37.75 12.35 14.04
CA LYS A 281 -38.12 12.78 15.42
C LYS A 281 -37.50 11.88 16.48
#